data_ffd8c3d7b2907413a981f55790ec3b71
#
_entry.id   ffd8c3d7b2907413a981f55790ec3b71
#
_cell.length_a   1.000
_cell.length_b   1.000
_cell.length_c   1.000
_cell.angle_alpha   90.00
_cell.angle_beta   90.00
_cell.angle_gamma   90.00
#
_symmetry.space_group_name_H-M   'P 1'
#
loop_
_entity.id
_entity.type
_entity.pdbx_description
1 polymer ?
#
loop_
_entity_poly.entity_id
_entity_poly.type
_entity_poly.pdbx_seq_one_letter_code
_entity_poly.pdbx_strand_id
1 'polypeptide(L)'
;MKYPDIDPIALSIFGQINIHWYALTYLAAFFLCWRIMKATRGTGDRAWSDQQISDLLSAGMVGVILGGRIGYVLFYGFDAFISNPLVLFRIWEGGMSFHGGLLGVIVALWVYANQTGRGFLSVTDFVVLGVPLGLACGRIGNFINAELPGRVSDVPWALVYPGDVVTRHPSSIYQMVAEGPLLLLFVWWFSRSADRAGQLSGAFLLGYGVLRFCTEFFRLPDAHLGFMALGWVTQGQILCVPMVLLGAYLILRKPAH
;
A
#
# COMPACT_ATOMS: atom_id res chain seq x y z
N MET A 1 2.20 -1.83 -27.84
CA MET A 1 1.19 -2.94 -27.84
C MET A 1 -0.16 -2.40 -27.42
N LYS A 2 -1.29 -3.02 -27.86
CA LYS A 2 -2.62 -2.64 -27.34
C LYS A 2 -2.76 -3.10 -25.90
N TYR A 3 -3.40 -2.28 -25.05
CA TYR A 3 -3.75 -2.67 -23.68
C TYR A 3 -4.70 -3.89 -23.70
N PRO A 4 -4.52 -4.89 -22.83
CA PRO A 4 -5.44 -6.01 -22.75
C PRO A 4 -6.83 -5.52 -22.34
N ASP A 5 -7.85 -5.99 -23.06
CA ASP A 5 -9.26 -5.66 -22.77
C ASP A 5 -9.75 -6.57 -21.62
N ILE A 6 -9.58 -6.08 -20.39
CA ILE A 6 -9.95 -6.81 -19.17
C ILE A 6 -11.21 -6.16 -18.61
N ASP A 7 -12.29 -6.95 -18.47
CA ASP A 7 -13.48 -6.49 -17.76
C ASP A 7 -13.13 -6.25 -16.28
N PRO A 8 -13.33 -5.04 -15.72
CA PRO A 8 -13.12 -4.79 -14.30
C PRO A 8 -13.98 -5.65 -13.36
N ILE A 9 -15.09 -6.20 -13.88
CA ILE A 9 -15.98 -7.09 -13.13
C ILE A 9 -15.47 -8.52 -13.26
N ALA A 10 -14.99 -9.11 -12.16
CA ALA A 10 -14.53 -10.49 -12.11
C ALA A 10 -15.69 -11.49 -12.13
N LEU A 11 -16.78 -11.16 -11.44
CA LEU A 11 -17.96 -12.02 -11.32
C LEU A 11 -19.20 -11.18 -11.11
N SER A 12 -20.26 -11.48 -11.87
CA SER A 12 -21.59 -10.91 -11.69
C SER A 12 -22.55 -12.00 -11.18
N ILE A 13 -23.12 -11.79 -9.98
CA ILE A 13 -24.04 -12.71 -9.34
C ILE A 13 -25.45 -12.22 -9.61
N PHE A 14 -26.23 -13.02 -10.34
CA PHE A 14 -27.62 -12.73 -10.74
C PHE A 14 -27.82 -11.38 -11.44
N GLY A 15 -26.75 -10.81 -12.04
CA GLY A 15 -26.80 -9.50 -12.70
C GLY A 15 -26.99 -8.30 -11.77
N GLN A 16 -27.00 -8.51 -10.46
CA GLN A 16 -27.26 -7.45 -9.46
C GLN A 16 -26.05 -7.14 -8.58
N ILE A 17 -25.21 -8.13 -8.28
CA ILE A 17 -24.02 -7.96 -7.44
C ILE A 17 -22.79 -8.19 -8.29
N ASN A 18 -22.02 -7.13 -8.52
CA ASN A 18 -20.78 -7.17 -9.27
C ASN A 18 -19.58 -7.22 -8.33
N ILE A 19 -18.80 -8.29 -8.42
CA ILE A 19 -17.54 -8.45 -7.71
C ILE A 19 -16.42 -7.98 -8.65
N HIS A 20 -15.76 -6.91 -8.29
CA HIS A 20 -14.66 -6.33 -9.05
C HIS A 20 -13.33 -7.04 -8.76
N TRP A 21 -12.46 -7.17 -9.76
CA TRP A 21 -11.10 -7.67 -9.58
C TRP A 21 -10.35 -6.94 -8.48
N TYR A 22 -10.58 -5.64 -8.34
CA TYR A 22 -9.94 -4.83 -7.31
C TYR A 22 -10.24 -5.34 -5.89
N ALA A 23 -11.48 -5.75 -5.62
CA ALA A 23 -11.85 -6.38 -4.35
C ALA A 23 -11.14 -7.72 -4.14
N LEU A 24 -11.04 -8.55 -5.19
CA LEU A 24 -10.33 -9.83 -5.13
C LEU A 24 -8.83 -9.65 -4.90
N THR A 25 -8.20 -8.64 -5.49
CA THR A 25 -6.78 -8.34 -5.23
C THR A 25 -6.55 -7.91 -3.78
N TYR A 26 -7.47 -7.18 -3.15
CA TYR A 26 -7.38 -6.87 -1.71
C TYR A 26 -7.53 -8.12 -0.84
N LEU A 27 -8.48 -9.01 -1.16
CA LEU A 27 -8.60 -10.30 -0.43
C LEU A 27 -7.33 -11.14 -0.58
N ALA A 28 -6.76 -11.20 -1.79
CA ALA A 28 -5.48 -11.87 -2.02
C ALA A 28 -4.35 -11.22 -1.22
N ALA A 29 -4.31 -9.88 -1.14
CA ALA A 29 -3.33 -9.14 -0.35
C ALA A 29 -3.37 -9.53 1.13
N PHE A 30 -4.55 -9.55 1.74
CA PHE A 30 -4.72 -9.96 3.14
C PHE A 30 -4.36 -11.43 3.35
N PHE A 31 -4.77 -12.32 2.44
CA PHE A 31 -4.42 -13.74 2.51
C PHE A 31 -2.90 -13.97 2.41
N LEU A 32 -2.23 -13.33 1.47
CA LEU A 32 -0.78 -13.44 1.31
C LEU A 32 -0.03 -12.83 2.50
N CYS A 33 -0.48 -11.69 3.02
CA CYS A 33 0.05 -11.11 4.24
C CYS A 33 -0.07 -12.08 5.42
N TRP A 34 -1.25 -12.66 5.63
CA TRP A 34 -1.47 -13.69 6.66
C TRP A 34 -0.55 -14.90 6.48
N ARG A 35 -0.36 -15.39 5.25
CA ARG A 35 0.54 -16.52 4.96
C ARG A 35 2.00 -16.20 5.32
N ILE A 36 2.48 -15.02 4.94
CA ILE A 36 3.84 -14.57 5.29
C ILE A 36 3.98 -14.44 6.80
N MET A 37 3.04 -13.77 7.46
CA MET A 37 3.08 -13.61 8.91
C MET A 37 3.08 -14.97 9.64
N LYS A 38 2.30 -15.94 9.19
CA LYS A 38 2.35 -17.31 9.74
C LYS A 38 3.70 -18.00 9.51
N ALA A 39 4.30 -17.80 8.34
CA ALA A 39 5.60 -18.37 8.02
C ALA A 39 6.77 -17.74 8.83
N THR A 40 6.61 -16.48 9.23
CA THR A 40 7.65 -15.68 9.93
C THR A 40 7.33 -15.43 11.39
N ARG A 41 6.37 -16.13 11.98
CA ARG A 41 5.84 -15.89 13.33
C ARG A 41 6.86 -16.05 14.46
N GLY A 42 8.05 -16.59 14.17
CA GLY A 42 9.08 -16.86 15.17
C GLY A 42 8.82 -18.12 16.01
N THR A 43 9.68 -18.36 16.96
CA THR A 43 9.62 -19.49 17.91
C THR A 43 9.86 -19.00 19.34
N GLY A 44 9.45 -19.78 20.35
CA GLY A 44 9.62 -19.46 21.76
C GLY A 44 8.62 -18.38 22.25
N ASP A 45 8.95 -17.76 23.39
CA ASP A 45 8.05 -16.85 24.12
C ASP A 45 7.69 -15.56 23.38
N ARG A 46 8.50 -15.18 22.37
CA ARG A 46 8.23 -14.01 21.52
C ARG A 46 7.46 -14.35 20.24
N ALA A 47 7.17 -15.63 20.02
CA ALA A 47 6.42 -16.05 18.85
C ALA A 47 5.02 -15.43 18.79
N TRP A 48 4.49 -15.33 17.58
CA TRP A 48 3.12 -14.87 17.34
C TRP A 48 2.19 -16.07 17.26
N SER A 49 1.14 -16.09 18.07
CA SER A 49 0.09 -17.10 17.93
C SER A 49 -0.77 -16.85 16.68
N ASP A 50 -1.44 -17.91 16.21
CA ASP A 50 -2.37 -17.77 15.07
C ASP A 50 -3.49 -16.77 15.38
N GLN A 51 -3.96 -16.72 16.64
CA GLN A 51 -4.96 -15.76 17.08
C GLN A 51 -4.43 -14.33 17.03
N GLN A 52 -3.22 -14.09 17.56
CA GLN A 52 -2.59 -12.75 17.52
C GLN A 52 -2.40 -12.25 16.09
N ILE A 53 -2.03 -13.13 15.15
CA ILE A 53 -1.89 -12.78 13.73
C ILE A 53 -3.25 -12.39 13.15
N SER A 54 -4.29 -13.16 13.44
CA SER A 54 -5.64 -12.88 12.95
C SER A 54 -6.21 -11.58 13.53
N ASP A 55 -6.00 -11.34 14.83
CA ASP A 55 -6.43 -10.10 15.50
C ASP A 55 -5.71 -8.88 14.93
N LEU A 56 -4.40 -8.99 14.70
CA LEU A 56 -3.59 -7.92 14.11
C LEU A 56 -4.03 -7.57 12.69
N LEU A 57 -4.29 -8.57 11.86
CA LEU A 57 -4.82 -8.36 10.50
C LEU A 57 -6.23 -7.75 10.54
N SER A 58 -7.08 -8.22 11.44
CA SER A 58 -8.42 -7.65 11.62
C SER A 58 -8.37 -6.20 12.07
N ALA A 59 -7.48 -5.87 13.02
CA ALA A 59 -7.23 -4.49 13.43
C ALA A 59 -6.75 -3.63 12.25
N GLY A 60 -5.82 -4.14 11.43
CA GLY A 60 -5.36 -3.48 10.21
C GLY A 60 -6.48 -3.23 9.22
N MET A 61 -7.34 -4.21 8.95
CA MET A 61 -8.51 -4.05 8.07
C MET A 61 -9.47 -2.96 8.57
N VAL A 62 -9.81 -3.01 9.85
CA VAL A 62 -10.65 -1.98 10.48
C VAL A 62 -9.99 -0.60 10.35
N GLY A 63 -8.67 -0.52 10.60
CA GLY A 63 -7.88 0.70 10.45
C GLY A 63 -7.95 1.27 9.04
N VAL A 64 -7.77 0.42 8.00
CA VAL A 64 -7.88 0.84 6.58
C VAL A 64 -9.28 1.41 6.29
N ILE A 65 -10.33 0.68 6.67
CA ILE A 65 -11.72 1.05 6.34
C ILE A 65 -12.12 2.35 7.05
N LEU A 66 -11.95 2.39 8.36
CA LEU A 66 -12.34 3.57 9.16
C LEU A 66 -11.48 4.78 8.80
N GLY A 67 -10.17 4.60 8.77
CA GLY A 67 -9.25 5.69 8.45
C GLY A 67 -9.44 6.21 7.02
N GLY A 68 -9.59 5.31 6.05
CA GLY A 68 -9.84 5.65 4.65
C GLY A 68 -11.13 6.45 4.47
N ARG A 69 -12.21 6.03 5.14
CA ARG A 69 -13.50 6.71 5.07
C ARG A 69 -13.51 8.05 5.81
N ILE A 70 -13.00 8.07 7.03
CA ILE A 70 -12.88 9.33 7.80
C ILE A 70 -11.99 10.32 7.04
N GLY A 71 -10.85 9.90 6.54
CA GLY A 71 -9.96 10.76 5.76
C GLY A 71 -10.61 11.27 4.47
N TYR A 72 -11.38 10.44 3.77
CA TYR A 72 -12.14 10.90 2.60
C TYR A 72 -13.18 11.98 2.97
N VAL A 73 -13.98 11.72 3.98
CA VAL A 73 -15.02 12.65 4.42
C VAL A 73 -14.41 13.98 4.86
N LEU A 74 -13.32 13.96 5.63
CA LEU A 74 -12.69 15.18 6.14
C LEU A 74 -12.04 16.03 5.02
N PHE A 75 -11.43 15.41 4.01
CA PHE A 75 -10.66 16.15 3.00
C PHE A 75 -11.41 16.38 1.69
N TYR A 76 -12.40 15.55 1.35
CA TYR A 76 -13.08 15.58 0.05
C TYR A 76 -14.60 15.65 0.13
N GLY A 77 -15.20 15.18 1.22
CA GLY A 77 -16.66 15.07 1.39
C GLY A 77 -17.23 15.89 2.54
N PHE A 78 -16.52 16.90 3.02
CA PHE A 78 -16.87 17.61 4.24
C PHE A 78 -18.24 18.33 4.15
N ASP A 79 -18.54 18.99 3.02
CA ASP A 79 -19.82 19.66 2.80
C ASP A 79 -21.01 18.68 2.80
N ALA A 80 -20.81 17.51 2.18
CA ALA A 80 -21.80 16.45 2.19
C ALA A 80 -22.03 15.89 3.61
N PHE A 81 -20.96 15.79 4.40
CA PHE A 81 -21.02 15.35 5.79
C PHE A 81 -21.76 16.34 6.69
N ILE A 82 -21.51 17.63 6.54
CA ILE A 82 -22.25 18.68 7.30
C ILE A 82 -23.74 18.62 6.97
N SER A 83 -24.09 18.41 5.70
CA SER A 83 -25.48 18.32 5.24
C SER A 83 -26.15 17.00 5.68
N ASN A 84 -25.41 15.91 5.72
CA ASN A 84 -25.91 14.60 6.12
C ASN A 84 -24.78 13.73 6.73
N PRO A 85 -24.63 13.69 8.07
CA PRO A 85 -23.59 12.93 8.74
C PRO A 85 -23.59 11.43 8.43
N LEU A 86 -24.71 10.85 7.98
CA LEU A 86 -24.82 9.45 7.60
C LEU A 86 -23.96 9.10 6.38
N VAL A 87 -23.50 10.08 5.60
CA VAL A 87 -22.54 9.88 4.51
C VAL A 87 -21.27 9.17 4.99
N LEU A 88 -20.86 9.37 6.24
CA LEU A 88 -19.69 8.69 6.82
C LEU A 88 -19.80 7.15 6.74
N PHE A 89 -20.99 6.61 6.91
CA PHE A 89 -21.22 5.16 6.93
C PHE A 89 -21.50 4.54 5.56
N ARG A 90 -21.72 5.36 4.53
CA ARG A 90 -22.05 4.89 3.17
C ARG A 90 -20.79 4.48 2.39
N ILE A 91 -20.06 3.49 2.89
CA ILE A 91 -18.81 3.02 2.25
C ILE A 91 -19.03 2.40 0.86
N TRP A 92 -20.25 1.91 0.58
CA TRP A 92 -20.64 1.34 -0.72
C TRP A 92 -20.79 2.36 -1.85
N GLU A 93 -20.88 3.65 -1.54
CA GLU A 93 -20.90 4.75 -2.51
C GLU A 93 -19.48 5.14 -2.99
N GLY A 94 -18.46 4.41 -2.50
CA GLY A 94 -17.06 4.72 -2.78
C GLY A 94 -16.52 5.84 -1.89
N GLY A 95 -15.39 6.43 -2.28
CA GLY A 95 -14.75 7.51 -1.54
C GLY A 95 -13.93 7.01 -0.35
N MET A 96 -12.66 6.69 -0.64
CA MET A 96 -11.65 6.29 0.34
C MET A 96 -10.39 7.12 0.15
N SER A 97 -9.81 7.60 1.24
CA SER A 97 -8.54 8.31 1.24
C SER A 97 -7.39 7.35 1.54
N PHE A 98 -6.40 7.30 0.66
CA PHE A 98 -5.18 6.51 0.91
C PHE A 98 -4.46 6.94 2.19
N HIS A 99 -4.24 8.24 2.36
CA HIS A 99 -3.55 8.77 3.55
C HIS A 99 -4.37 8.53 4.82
N GLY A 100 -5.69 8.66 4.73
CA GLY A 100 -6.58 8.31 5.84
C GLY A 100 -6.47 6.83 6.22
N GLY A 101 -6.47 5.93 5.24
CA GLY A 101 -6.27 4.50 5.45
C GLY A 101 -4.92 4.16 6.09
N LEU A 102 -3.84 4.78 5.61
CA LEU A 102 -2.50 4.61 6.18
C LEU A 102 -2.45 5.05 7.66
N LEU A 103 -2.97 6.24 7.97
CA LEU A 103 -3.05 6.72 9.36
C LEU A 103 -3.92 5.80 10.22
N GLY A 104 -5.04 5.32 9.69
CA GLY A 104 -5.91 4.38 10.38
C GLY A 104 -5.20 3.08 10.73
N VAL A 105 -4.40 2.52 9.81
CA VAL A 105 -3.56 1.35 10.08
C VAL A 105 -2.52 1.64 11.17
N ILE A 106 -1.81 2.77 11.08
CA ILE A 106 -0.80 3.14 12.08
C ILE A 106 -1.43 3.22 13.47
N VAL A 107 -2.60 3.86 13.59
CA VAL A 107 -3.35 3.95 14.85
C VAL A 107 -3.80 2.57 15.32
N ALA A 108 -4.33 1.73 14.44
CA ALA A 108 -4.76 0.37 14.78
C ALA A 108 -3.59 -0.49 15.30
N LEU A 109 -2.43 -0.41 14.66
CA LEU A 109 -1.21 -1.12 15.10
C LEU A 109 -0.70 -0.59 16.45
N TRP A 110 -0.79 0.71 16.68
CA TRP A 110 -0.41 1.32 17.96
C TRP A 110 -1.35 0.89 19.09
N VAL A 111 -2.67 0.90 18.85
CA VAL A 111 -3.68 0.41 19.81
C VAL A 111 -3.43 -1.07 20.13
N TYR A 112 -3.24 -1.89 19.08
CA TYR A 112 -2.95 -3.31 19.24
C TYR A 112 -1.66 -3.57 20.06
N ALA A 113 -0.60 -2.80 19.77
CA ALA A 113 0.65 -2.90 20.50
C ALA A 113 0.46 -2.63 22.00
N ASN A 114 -0.29 -1.57 22.34
CA ASN A 114 -0.61 -1.23 23.73
C ASN A 114 -1.47 -2.29 24.43
N GLN A 115 -2.48 -2.83 23.74
CA GLN A 115 -3.36 -3.87 24.30
C GLN A 115 -2.65 -5.19 24.57
N THR A 116 -1.65 -5.52 23.74
CA THR A 116 -0.90 -6.78 23.87
C THR A 116 0.40 -6.66 24.65
N GLY A 117 0.75 -5.46 25.11
CA GLY A 117 2.03 -5.18 25.79
C GLY A 117 3.26 -5.33 24.89
N ARG A 118 3.08 -5.46 23.57
CA ARG A 118 4.17 -5.51 22.58
C ARG A 118 4.62 -4.10 22.25
N GLY A 119 5.92 -3.90 22.04
CA GLY A 119 6.42 -2.61 21.56
C GLY A 119 5.88 -2.29 20.17
N PHE A 120 5.44 -1.04 19.91
CA PHE A 120 4.90 -0.61 18.62
C PHE A 120 5.81 -0.96 17.44
N LEU A 121 7.10 -0.69 17.56
CA LEU A 121 8.07 -1.00 16.51
C LEU A 121 8.28 -2.51 16.29
N SER A 122 8.07 -3.33 17.31
CA SER A 122 8.10 -4.79 17.14
C SER A 122 6.87 -5.29 16.37
N VAL A 123 5.72 -4.65 16.58
CA VAL A 123 4.49 -4.94 15.83
C VAL A 123 4.64 -4.51 14.37
N THR A 124 5.15 -3.31 14.11
CA THR A 124 5.38 -2.83 12.74
C THR A 124 6.42 -3.68 12.01
N ASP A 125 7.51 -4.08 12.66
CA ASP A 125 8.52 -4.97 12.08
C ASP A 125 7.94 -6.32 11.64
N PHE A 126 6.97 -6.84 12.38
CA PHE A 126 6.30 -8.07 12.01
C PHE A 126 5.35 -7.87 10.81
N VAL A 127 4.62 -6.77 10.78
CA VAL A 127 3.66 -6.46 9.69
C VAL A 127 4.35 -6.20 8.37
N VAL A 128 5.48 -5.48 8.37
CA VAL A 128 6.15 -5.05 7.12
C VAL A 128 6.67 -6.19 6.26
N LEU A 129 6.81 -7.40 6.81
CA LEU A 129 7.15 -8.59 6.03
C LEU A 129 6.05 -8.98 5.03
N GLY A 130 4.79 -8.70 5.35
CA GLY A 130 3.65 -9.01 4.48
C GLY A 130 3.23 -7.85 3.56
N VAL A 131 3.54 -6.61 3.93
CA VAL A 131 3.08 -5.40 3.22
C VAL A 131 3.48 -5.36 1.74
N PRO A 132 4.70 -5.75 1.31
CA PRO A 132 5.08 -5.72 -0.10
C PRO A 132 4.16 -6.53 -1.01
N LEU A 133 3.69 -7.70 -0.55
CA LEU A 133 2.74 -8.50 -1.33
C LEU A 133 1.38 -7.81 -1.44
N GLY A 134 0.96 -7.13 -0.39
CA GLY A 134 -0.26 -6.30 -0.41
C GLY A 134 -0.16 -5.18 -1.44
N LEU A 135 0.98 -4.48 -1.48
CA LEU A 135 1.25 -3.44 -2.47
C LEU A 135 1.21 -4.00 -3.90
N ALA A 136 1.87 -5.15 -4.13
CA ALA A 136 1.83 -5.81 -5.44
C ALA A 136 0.40 -6.13 -5.89
N CYS A 137 -0.44 -6.68 -5.00
CA CYS A 137 -1.84 -6.97 -5.30
C CYS A 137 -2.62 -5.70 -5.66
N GLY A 138 -2.42 -4.60 -4.93
CA GLY A 138 -3.03 -3.32 -5.25
C GLY A 138 -2.61 -2.81 -6.64
N ARG A 139 -1.32 -2.96 -7.02
CA ARG A 139 -0.83 -2.58 -8.35
C ARG A 139 -1.39 -3.45 -9.48
N ILE A 140 -1.62 -4.74 -9.20
CA ILE A 140 -2.35 -5.62 -10.14
C ILE A 140 -3.78 -5.11 -10.34
N GLY A 141 -4.47 -4.71 -9.27
CA GLY A 141 -5.79 -4.11 -9.36
C GLY A 141 -5.80 -2.82 -10.20
N ASN A 142 -4.82 -1.92 -9.98
CA ASN A 142 -4.66 -0.72 -10.80
C ASN A 142 -4.42 -1.06 -12.28
N PHE A 143 -3.62 -2.10 -12.57
CA PHE A 143 -3.41 -2.54 -13.96
C PHE A 143 -4.70 -3.08 -14.57
N ILE A 144 -5.45 -3.92 -13.90
CA ILE A 144 -6.72 -4.47 -14.41
C ILE A 144 -7.73 -3.35 -14.74
N ASN A 145 -7.79 -2.31 -13.90
CA ASN A 145 -8.67 -1.15 -14.09
C ASN A 145 -8.14 -0.11 -15.10
N ALA A 146 -7.00 -0.37 -15.76
CA ALA A 146 -6.32 0.60 -16.62
C ALA A 146 -5.99 1.94 -15.91
N GLU A 147 -5.80 1.91 -14.61
CA GLU A 147 -5.46 3.07 -13.79
C GLU A 147 -3.95 3.36 -13.81
N LEU A 148 -3.60 4.60 -13.49
CA LEU A 148 -2.22 5.05 -13.33
C LEU A 148 -1.33 4.79 -14.57
N PRO A 149 -1.71 5.28 -15.75
CA PRO A 149 -0.88 5.14 -16.94
C PRO A 149 0.49 5.81 -16.74
N GLY A 150 1.49 5.28 -17.41
CA GLY A 150 2.82 5.86 -17.40
C GLY A 150 2.98 7.04 -18.36
N ARG A 151 4.18 7.62 -18.36
CA ARG A 151 4.57 8.64 -19.34
C ARG A 151 4.59 8.05 -20.74
N VAL A 152 4.45 8.89 -21.75
CA VAL A 152 4.57 8.50 -23.17
C VAL A 152 5.92 7.84 -23.41
N SER A 153 5.94 6.75 -24.14
CA SER A 153 7.14 5.95 -24.40
C SER A 153 6.96 5.10 -25.65
N ASP A 154 8.07 4.82 -26.30
CA ASP A 154 8.19 3.98 -27.50
C ASP A 154 8.87 2.62 -27.22
N VAL A 155 9.10 2.27 -25.95
CA VAL A 155 9.69 0.97 -25.58
C VAL A 155 8.85 -0.19 -26.14
N PRO A 156 9.48 -1.34 -26.50
CA PRO A 156 8.77 -2.43 -27.17
C PRO A 156 7.54 -2.98 -26.44
N TRP A 157 7.47 -2.81 -25.12
CA TRP A 157 6.36 -3.24 -24.26
C TRP A 157 5.43 -2.11 -23.82
N ALA A 158 5.57 -0.90 -24.42
CA ALA A 158 4.65 0.19 -24.16
C ALA A 158 3.23 -0.15 -24.61
N LEU A 159 2.23 0.30 -23.85
CA LEU A 159 0.82 -0.01 -24.04
C LEU A 159 0.04 1.23 -24.46
N VAL A 160 -0.92 1.05 -25.37
CA VAL A 160 -1.96 2.05 -25.66
C VAL A 160 -3.12 1.79 -24.71
N TYR A 161 -3.31 2.69 -23.73
CA TYR A 161 -4.37 2.58 -22.74
C TYR A 161 -5.76 2.89 -23.34
N PRO A 162 -6.86 2.42 -22.72
CA PRO A 162 -8.20 2.74 -23.18
C PRO A 162 -8.44 4.25 -23.26
N GLY A 163 -8.94 4.72 -24.41
CA GLY A 163 -9.17 6.15 -24.66
C GLY A 163 -7.93 6.96 -25.03
N ASP A 164 -6.75 6.35 -25.08
CA ASP A 164 -5.49 7.00 -25.47
C ASP A 164 -5.13 6.68 -26.93
N VAL A 165 -4.35 7.55 -27.56
CA VAL A 165 -3.83 7.37 -28.93
C VAL A 165 -2.31 7.17 -28.96
N VAL A 166 -1.65 7.31 -27.82
CA VAL A 166 -0.19 7.18 -27.67
C VAL A 166 0.18 5.97 -26.80
N THR A 167 1.37 5.45 -27.02
CA THR A 167 1.94 4.38 -26.21
C THR A 167 2.54 4.94 -24.92
N ARG A 168 2.36 4.23 -23.81
CA ARG A 168 2.84 4.62 -22.47
C ARG A 168 3.49 3.46 -21.74
N HIS A 169 4.38 3.80 -20.79
CA HIS A 169 4.92 2.82 -19.85
C HIS A 169 3.79 2.16 -19.04
N PRO A 170 3.80 0.83 -18.85
CA PRO A 170 2.91 0.13 -17.91
C PRO A 170 3.39 0.37 -16.45
N SER A 171 3.26 1.60 -15.96
CA SER A 171 3.85 2.04 -14.68
C SER A 171 3.34 1.24 -13.48
N SER A 172 2.08 0.79 -13.49
CA SER A 172 1.52 -0.07 -12.47
C SER A 172 2.24 -1.42 -12.37
N ILE A 173 2.71 -1.99 -13.51
CA ILE A 173 3.51 -3.23 -13.52
C ILE A 173 4.92 -2.98 -12.97
N TYR A 174 5.55 -1.84 -13.33
CA TYR A 174 6.85 -1.49 -12.75
C TYR A 174 6.77 -1.33 -11.24
N GLN A 175 5.74 -0.66 -10.75
CA GLN A 175 5.48 -0.52 -9.32
C GLN A 175 5.16 -1.86 -8.66
N MET A 176 4.37 -2.72 -9.29
CA MET A 176 4.09 -4.06 -8.81
C MET A 176 5.38 -4.87 -8.57
N VAL A 177 6.30 -4.86 -9.53
CA VAL A 177 7.59 -5.57 -9.41
C VAL A 177 8.48 -4.94 -8.35
N ALA A 178 8.59 -3.60 -8.33
CA ALA A 178 9.47 -2.88 -7.42
C ALA A 178 8.97 -2.92 -5.97
N GLU A 179 7.71 -2.50 -5.75
CA GLU A 179 7.11 -2.35 -4.42
C GLU A 179 6.66 -3.73 -3.83
N GLY A 180 6.52 -4.75 -4.68
CA GLY A 180 6.18 -6.12 -4.30
C GLY A 180 7.42 -7.01 -4.13
N PRO A 181 7.73 -7.89 -5.10
CA PRO A 181 8.75 -8.92 -4.94
C PRO A 181 10.15 -8.36 -4.66
N LEU A 182 10.59 -7.26 -5.29
CA LEU A 182 11.91 -6.70 -5.04
C LEU A 182 12.02 -6.15 -3.61
N LEU A 183 11.02 -5.41 -3.17
CA LEU A 183 10.96 -4.90 -1.80
C LEU A 183 10.86 -6.04 -0.78
N LEU A 184 10.05 -7.08 -1.04
CA LEU A 184 9.96 -8.26 -0.19
C LEU A 184 11.31 -8.95 -0.04
N LEU A 185 12.01 -9.20 -1.15
CA LEU A 185 13.34 -9.81 -1.14
C LEU A 185 14.34 -8.97 -0.34
N PHE A 186 14.31 -7.65 -0.50
CA PHE A 186 15.18 -6.75 0.26
C PHE A 186 14.89 -6.80 1.77
N VAL A 187 13.63 -6.67 2.18
CA VAL A 187 13.23 -6.71 3.60
C VAL A 187 13.50 -8.09 4.20
N TRP A 188 13.23 -9.16 3.46
CA TRP A 188 13.54 -10.53 3.89
C TRP A 188 15.04 -10.78 4.03
N TRP A 189 15.86 -10.30 3.08
CA TRP A 189 17.31 -10.38 3.19
C TRP A 189 17.82 -9.61 4.41
N PHE A 190 17.34 -8.38 4.62
CA PHE A 190 17.70 -7.53 5.74
C PHE A 190 17.27 -8.14 7.09
N SER A 191 16.16 -8.86 7.13
CA SER A 191 15.64 -9.50 8.35
C SER A 191 16.61 -10.47 9.01
N ARG A 192 17.58 -11.00 8.26
CA ARG A 192 18.60 -11.92 8.76
C ARG A 192 19.64 -11.22 9.65
N SER A 193 19.80 -9.94 9.52
CA SER A 193 20.74 -9.10 10.28
C SER A 193 20.09 -8.14 11.25
N ALA A 194 18.75 -8.03 11.23
CA ALA A 194 18.01 -7.16 12.12
C ALA A 194 17.98 -7.73 13.53
N ASP A 195 18.54 -7.01 14.48
CA ASP A 195 18.65 -7.40 15.88
C ASP A 195 17.82 -6.52 16.83
N ARG A 196 17.26 -5.41 16.34
CA ARG A 196 16.55 -4.40 17.12
C ARG A 196 15.19 -4.05 16.53
N ALA A 197 14.23 -3.77 17.43
CA ALA A 197 12.91 -3.33 17.03
C ALA A 197 12.96 -2.01 16.24
N GLY A 198 12.25 -1.96 15.14
CA GLY A 198 12.17 -0.85 14.21
C GLY A 198 13.13 -0.94 13.01
N GLN A 199 14.09 -1.86 13.03
CA GLN A 199 15.02 -1.99 11.90
C GLN A 199 14.37 -2.54 10.64
N LEU A 200 13.46 -3.50 10.76
CA LEU A 200 12.73 -4.01 9.59
C LEU A 200 11.76 -2.96 9.04
N SER A 201 11.08 -2.24 9.91
CA SER A 201 10.26 -1.08 9.53
C SER A 201 11.10 -0.01 8.84
N GLY A 202 12.30 0.22 9.35
CA GLY A 202 13.28 1.13 8.73
C GLY A 202 13.72 0.66 7.36
N ALA A 203 14.06 -0.63 7.20
CA ALA A 203 14.43 -1.22 5.91
C ALA A 203 13.27 -1.15 4.91
N PHE A 204 12.05 -1.44 5.35
CA PHE A 204 10.86 -1.30 4.50
C PHE A 204 10.68 0.16 4.02
N LEU A 205 10.74 1.14 4.92
CA LEU A 205 10.57 2.55 4.57
C LEU A 205 11.67 3.04 3.61
N LEU A 206 12.92 2.65 3.87
CA LEU A 206 14.05 2.99 3.01
C LEU A 206 13.88 2.34 1.63
N GLY A 207 13.67 1.04 1.58
CA GLY A 207 13.52 0.27 0.34
C GLY A 207 12.32 0.74 -0.49
N TYR A 208 11.15 0.87 0.14
CA TYR A 208 9.96 1.38 -0.51
C TYR A 208 10.17 2.81 -1.03
N GLY A 209 10.70 3.71 -0.19
CA GLY A 209 10.93 5.10 -0.58
C GLY A 209 11.85 5.21 -1.79
N VAL A 210 12.95 4.45 -1.82
CA VAL A 210 13.87 4.43 -2.98
C VAL A 210 13.21 3.83 -4.22
N LEU A 211 12.60 2.66 -4.11
CA LEU A 211 11.97 1.98 -5.25
C LEU A 211 10.80 2.79 -5.81
N ARG A 212 9.98 3.37 -4.94
CA ARG A 212 8.88 4.25 -5.31
C ARG A 212 9.38 5.53 -5.99
N PHE A 213 10.42 6.15 -5.46
CA PHE A 213 11.06 7.33 -6.08
C PHE A 213 11.54 7.01 -7.51
N CYS A 214 12.17 5.85 -7.72
CA CYS A 214 12.64 5.41 -9.03
C CYS A 214 11.48 5.12 -10.00
N THR A 215 10.44 4.40 -9.55
CA THR A 215 9.31 4.07 -10.43
C THR A 215 8.46 5.28 -10.80
N GLU A 216 8.50 6.36 -10.01
CA GLU A 216 7.77 7.60 -10.29
C GLU A 216 8.28 8.31 -11.56
N PHE A 217 9.51 8.08 -12.00
CA PHE A 217 10.01 8.61 -13.28
C PHE A 217 9.26 8.08 -14.49
N PHE A 218 8.64 6.91 -14.38
CA PHE A 218 7.88 6.27 -15.45
C PHE A 218 6.37 6.53 -15.35
N ARG A 219 5.89 7.06 -14.21
CA ARG A 219 4.49 7.36 -13.98
C ARG A 219 4.13 8.73 -14.55
N LEU A 220 2.94 8.85 -15.12
CA LEU A 220 2.36 10.14 -15.46
C LEU A 220 1.97 10.87 -14.15
N PRO A 221 2.42 12.12 -13.94
CA PRO A 221 1.98 12.90 -12.78
C PRO A 221 0.46 13.06 -12.75
N ASP A 222 -0.09 13.16 -11.55
CA ASP A 222 -1.53 13.39 -11.37
C ASP A 222 -1.91 14.75 -11.99
N ALA A 223 -2.94 14.77 -12.85
CA ALA A 223 -3.27 15.91 -13.72
C ALA A 223 -3.51 17.21 -12.95
N HIS A 224 -4.03 17.13 -11.71
CA HIS A 224 -4.32 18.29 -10.87
C HIS A 224 -3.10 18.85 -10.12
N LEU A 225 -1.98 18.11 -10.08
CA LEU A 225 -0.76 18.51 -9.35
C LEU A 225 0.40 18.81 -10.29
N GLY A 226 0.52 18.05 -11.38
CA GLY A 226 1.64 18.18 -12.31
C GLY A 226 2.99 17.90 -11.66
N PHE A 227 4.02 18.64 -12.10
CA PHE A 227 5.35 18.63 -11.48
C PHE A 227 5.44 19.71 -10.41
N MET A 228 5.80 19.32 -9.19
CA MET A 228 5.85 20.19 -8.02
C MET A 228 7.11 21.06 -7.95
N ALA A 229 8.23 20.58 -8.51
CA ALA A 229 9.51 21.29 -8.50
C ALA A 229 10.40 20.83 -9.68
N LEU A 230 11.38 21.65 -10.03
CA LEU A 230 12.45 21.39 -11.01
C LEU A 230 11.98 20.88 -12.38
N GLY A 231 10.68 20.99 -12.71
CA GLY A 231 10.10 20.51 -13.96
C GLY A 231 10.01 18.97 -14.11
N TRP A 232 10.42 18.20 -13.09
CA TRP A 232 10.37 16.73 -13.13
C TRP A 232 9.97 16.06 -11.80
N VAL A 233 10.05 16.78 -10.69
CA VAL A 233 9.73 16.26 -9.34
C VAL A 233 8.21 16.18 -9.16
N THR A 234 7.71 15.00 -8.84
CA THR A 234 6.29 14.77 -8.53
C THR A 234 6.04 14.80 -7.02
N GLN A 235 4.78 14.94 -6.62
CA GLN A 235 4.37 14.80 -5.21
C GLN A 235 4.80 13.45 -4.63
N GLY A 236 4.69 12.37 -5.41
CA GLY A 236 5.12 11.03 -4.99
C GLY A 236 6.59 10.99 -4.60
N GLN A 237 7.47 11.65 -5.38
CA GLN A 237 8.89 11.74 -5.07
C GLN A 237 9.17 12.56 -3.81
N ILE A 238 8.46 13.66 -3.60
CA ILE A 238 8.60 14.48 -2.38
C ILE A 238 8.24 13.66 -1.14
N LEU A 239 7.14 12.89 -1.19
CA LEU A 239 6.71 12.05 -0.08
C LEU A 239 7.66 10.86 0.20
N CYS A 240 8.45 10.43 -0.79
CA CYS A 240 9.47 9.41 -0.57
C CYS A 240 10.64 9.90 0.29
N VAL A 241 10.99 11.20 0.24
CA VAL A 241 12.13 11.74 0.99
C VAL A 241 12.01 11.52 2.51
N PRO A 242 10.92 11.94 3.18
CA PRO A 242 10.77 11.69 4.62
C PRO A 242 10.75 10.18 4.96
N MET A 243 10.23 9.32 4.07
CA MET A 243 10.25 7.87 4.28
C MET A 243 11.68 7.32 4.27
N VAL A 244 12.50 7.74 3.31
CA VAL A 244 13.92 7.35 3.22
C VAL A 244 14.69 7.82 4.45
N LEU A 245 14.49 9.09 4.87
CA LEU A 245 15.17 9.66 6.04
C LEU A 245 14.76 8.95 7.34
N LEU A 246 13.46 8.72 7.53
CA LEU A 246 12.97 7.98 8.70
C LEU A 246 13.45 6.52 8.69
N GLY A 247 13.45 5.89 7.52
CA GLY A 247 13.95 4.54 7.34
C GLY A 247 15.43 4.42 7.73
N ALA A 248 16.26 5.31 7.21
CA ALA A 248 17.67 5.38 7.58
C ALA A 248 17.88 5.64 9.08
N TYR A 249 17.12 6.56 9.66
CA TYR A 249 17.16 6.84 11.10
C TYR A 249 16.84 5.58 11.94
N LEU A 250 15.75 4.86 11.62
CA LEU A 250 15.35 3.66 12.35
C LEU A 250 16.40 2.54 12.25
N ILE A 251 17.08 2.42 11.11
CA ILE A 251 18.16 1.45 10.94
C ILE A 251 19.39 1.83 11.77
N LEU A 252 19.78 3.11 11.75
CA LEU A 252 21.04 3.60 12.32
C LEU A 252 20.97 3.99 13.81
N ARG A 253 19.76 4.22 14.35
CA ARG A 253 19.61 4.63 15.77
C ARG A 253 20.24 3.60 16.72
N LYS A 254 20.90 4.09 17.75
CA LYS A 254 21.45 3.25 18.82
C LYS A 254 20.31 2.64 19.69
N PRO A 255 20.54 1.48 20.34
CA PRO A 255 19.60 0.98 21.34
C PRO A 255 19.33 2.07 22.39
N ALA A 256 18.09 2.22 22.83
CA ALA A 256 17.82 2.96 24.06
C ALA A 256 18.39 2.14 25.23
N HIS A 257 19.30 2.74 25.99
CA HIS A 257 19.86 2.13 27.20
C HIS A 257 18.81 2.03 28.31
#